data_95936a1faee54428475092954906c73d
#
_entry.id   95936a1faee54428475092954906c73d
#
_cell.length_a   1.000
_cell.length_b   1.000
_cell.length_c   1.000
_cell.angle_alpha   90.00
_cell.angle_beta   90.00
_cell.angle_gamma   90.00
#
_symmetry.space_group_name_H-M   'P 1'
#
loop_
_entity.id
_entity.type
_entity.pdbx_description
1 polymer ?
#
loop_
_entity_poly.entity_id
_entity_poly.type
_entity_poly.pdbx_seq_one_letter_code
_entity_poly.pdbx_strand_id
1 'polypeptide(L)'
;MSFDAFEVHGGLPLSGNITPQGAKNEALQVLCATLLTIDPVTLSNLPNILDVNRLLDLLRGLGVKVEQKSPHSYQLQADAIDLGFFETPEFRRDASRIRGSVMLIAPLLARYGQAFLPQPGGDKIGRRRLDTHFVGLQKLGAHFDYEADKRQYSVTAPEGLKGTYLLMDEISVTGTANVVMAAVLAKGTTQIYNAACEPYVQQLCRMLVQMGAKIEGIGSNLLTIEGVNELKGTEHRLLPDMIEIGSFIGLAAMTQSDITIKDARIDQLGIIPTAFERMGIKLDFEGDNIRIPQQDTYEIQTFIDGSIMTIYDAPWPGFTPDLMSIMLVIATQAKGSVLIHQKMFESRLFFVDKLIDMGAQIILCDPHRATVIGLGRKNQLRGIEMSSPDIRAGVALLIAALSAKGKSVIHNIHQIDRGY
;
A
#
# COMPACT_ATOMS: atom_id res chain seq x y z
N MET A 1 -19.83 -16.00 -13.70
CA MET A 1 -18.36 -16.05 -13.52
C MET A 1 -17.78 -15.05 -14.51
N SER A 2 -17.25 -13.95 -14.04
CA SER A 2 -16.45 -13.07 -14.90
C SER A 2 -15.12 -13.79 -15.14
N PHE A 3 -14.84 -14.18 -16.36
CA PHE A 3 -13.56 -14.73 -16.77
C PHE A 3 -12.66 -13.58 -17.18
N ASP A 4 -12.35 -12.69 -16.23
CA ASP A 4 -11.49 -11.56 -16.51
C ASP A 4 -10.04 -12.03 -16.51
N ALA A 5 -9.45 -12.04 -17.69
CA ALA A 5 -8.07 -12.37 -17.92
C ALA A 5 -7.45 -11.33 -18.86
N PHE A 6 -6.17 -11.04 -18.65
CA PHE A 6 -5.38 -10.32 -19.65
C PHE A 6 -4.79 -11.29 -20.67
N GLU A 7 -4.98 -11.01 -21.95
CA GLU A 7 -4.17 -11.56 -23.01
C GLU A 7 -3.07 -10.55 -23.36
N VAL A 8 -1.83 -10.94 -23.16
CA VAL A 8 -0.65 -10.06 -23.28
C VAL A 8 0.23 -10.54 -24.42
N HIS A 9 0.43 -9.69 -25.41
CA HIS A 9 1.40 -9.86 -26.50
C HIS A 9 2.65 -9.06 -26.15
N GLY A 10 3.67 -9.74 -25.63
CA GLY A 10 4.88 -9.12 -25.12
C GLY A 10 5.97 -8.88 -26.16
N GLY A 11 7.09 -8.33 -25.70
CA GLY A 11 8.29 -8.09 -26.52
C GLY A 11 8.28 -6.80 -27.33
N LEU A 12 7.35 -5.87 -27.05
CA LEU A 12 7.27 -4.56 -27.71
C LEU A 12 7.76 -3.46 -26.77
N PRO A 13 8.66 -2.55 -27.23
CA PRO A 13 9.03 -1.38 -26.46
C PRO A 13 7.87 -0.37 -26.39
N LEU A 14 7.79 0.34 -25.28
CA LEU A 14 6.82 1.39 -25.04
C LEU A 14 7.51 2.76 -25.07
N SER A 15 6.75 3.82 -25.28
CA SER A 15 7.25 5.20 -25.19
C SER A 15 6.16 6.16 -24.82
N GLY A 16 6.54 7.28 -24.20
CA GLY A 16 5.64 8.36 -23.85
C GLY A 16 5.65 8.73 -22.38
N ASN A 17 4.58 9.39 -21.95
CA ASN A 17 4.44 9.90 -20.60
C ASN A 17 3.35 9.13 -19.85
N ILE A 18 3.54 8.92 -18.55
CA ILE A 18 2.54 8.38 -17.66
C ILE A 18 2.51 9.19 -16.37
N THR A 19 1.31 9.40 -15.83
CA THR A 19 1.11 10.05 -14.53
C THR A 19 0.57 9.01 -13.57
N PRO A 20 1.25 8.75 -12.44
CA PRO A 20 0.78 7.78 -11.46
C PRO A 20 -0.51 8.27 -10.79
N GLN A 21 -1.36 7.35 -10.43
CA GLN A 21 -2.53 7.63 -9.61
C GLN A 21 -2.12 7.99 -8.17
N GLY A 22 -3.09 8.43 -7.37
CA GLY A 22 -2.89 8.67 -5.95
C GLY A 22 -2.60 7.39 -5.18
N ALA A 23 -1.81 7.51 -4.10
CA ALA A 23 -1.36 6.37 -3.31
C ALA A 23 -2.52 5.62 -2.65
N LYS A 24 -2.69 4.33 -3.01
CA LYS A 24 -3.71 3.45 -2.41
C LYS A 24 -3.65 3.46 -0.88
N ASN A 25 -2.45 3.29 -0.32
CA ASN A 25 -2.27 3.15 1.11
C ASN A 25 -2.58 4.44 1.87
N GLU A 26 -2.41 5.61 1.24
CA GLU A 26 -2.86 6.89 1.76
C GLU A 26 -4.38 7.02 1.65
N ALA A 27 -4.95 6.71 0.47
CA ALA A 27 -6.37 6.82 0.23
C ALA A 27 -7.21 6.10 1.29
N LEU A 28 -6.85 4.86 1.62
CA LEU A 28 -7.56 4.08 2.63
C LEU A 28 -7.51 4.71 4.03
N GLN A 29 -6.41 5.39 4.38
CA GLN A 29 -6.25 6.07 5.66
C GLN A 29 -7.03 7.38 5.70
N VAL A 30 -6.84 8.26 4.72
CA VAL A 30 -7.46 9.59 4.72
C VAL A 30 -8.98 9.52 4.51
N LEU A 31 -9.48 8.52 3.78
CA LEU A 31 -10.92 8.26 3.69
C LEU A 31 -11.52 7.92 5.04
N CYS A 32 -10.89 7.05 5.83
CA CYS A 32 -11.34 6.76 7.19
C CYS A 32 -11.24 7.98 8.12
N ALA A 33 -10.19 8.81 7.96
CA ALA A 33 -9.99 10.01 8.76
C ALA A 33 -11.09 11.08 8.55
N THR A 34 -11.82 11.06 7.42
CA THR A 34 -12.97 11.96 7.22
C THR A 34 -14.08 11.76 8.25
N LEU A 35 -14.15 10.58 8.86
CA LEU A 35 -15.09 10.28 9.94
C LEU A 35 -14.79 11.03 11.25
N LEU A 36 -13.61 11.67 11.39
CA LEU A 36 -13.21 12.38 12.60
C LEU A 36 -13.83 13.77 12.75
N THR A 37 -14.50 14.28 11.72
CA THR A 37 -15.18 15.60 11.74
C THR A 37 -16.58 15.53 11.16
N ILE A 38 -17.42 16.51 11.51
CA ILE A 38 -18.73 16.74 10.89
C ILE A 38 -18.63 17.67 9.67
N ASP A 39 -17.52 18.40 9.57
CA ASP A 39 -17.31 19.35 8.50
C ASP A 39 -16.94 18.64 7.19
N PRO A 40 -17.21 19.23 6.03
CA PRO A 40 -16.82 18.65 4.74
C PRO A 40 -15.29 18.54 4.62
N VAL A 41 -14.83 17.39 4.11
CA VAL A 41 -13.44 17.13 3.74
C VAL A 41 -13.36 16.84 2.26
N THR A 42 -12.52 17.57 1.54
CA THR A 42 -12.29 17.35 0.10
C THR A 42 -10.97 16.62 -0.10
N LEU A 43 -11.04 15.44 -0.73
CA LEU A 43 -9.88 14.63 -1.10
C LEU A 43 -9.70 14.66 -2.61
N SER A 44 -8.49 14.97 -3.08
CA SER A 44 -8.14 14.99 -4.50
C SER A 44 -7.00 14.02 -4.80
N ASN A 45 -6.86 13.63 -6.07
CA ASN A 45 -5.95 12.58 -6.52
C ASN A 45 -6.28 11.20 -5.91
N LEU A 46 -7.55 10.89 -5.63
CA LEU A 46 -7.97 9.55 -5.21
C LEU A 46 -7.82 8.57 -6.39
N PRO A 47 -7.20 7.40 -6.19
CA PRO A 47 -7.07 6.42 -7.25
C PRO A 47 -8.41 5.74 -7.51
N ASN A 48 -8.70 5.46 -8.79
CA ASN A 48 -9.88 4.71 -9.20
C ASN A 48 -9.58 3.20 -9.20
N ILE A 49 -9.50 2.62 -8.02
CA ILE A 49 -9.20 1.21 -7.80
C ILE A 49 -10.31 0.56 -6.95
N LEU A 50 -10.44 -0.75 -7.08
CA LEU A 50 -11.54 -1.48 -6.47
C LEU A 50 -11.60 -1.38 -4.94
N ASP A 51 -10.45 -1.40 -4.23
CA ASP A 51 -10.43 -1.30 -2.78
C ASP A 51 -10.85 0.10 -2.28
N VAL A 52 -10.52 1.17 -3.01
CA VAL A 52 -10.97 2.54 -2.70
C VAL A 52 -12.46 2.69 -2.95
N ASN A 53 -12.97 2.21 -4.08
CA ASN A 53 -14.39 2.27 -4.41
C ASN A 53 -15.24 1.52 -3.37
N ARG A 54 -14.80 0.33 -2.93
CA ARG A 54 -15.47 -0.43 -1.86
C ARG A 54 -15.47 0.32 -0.53
N LEU A 55 -14.38 1.01 -0.18
CA LEU A 55 -14.35 1.81 1.04
C LEU A 55 -15.30 3.01 0.95
N LEU A 56 -15.38 3.68 -0.20
CA LEU A 56 -16.38 4.74 -0.44
C LEU A 56 -17.80 4.22 -0.29
N ASP A 57 -18.09 2.99 -0.75
CA ASP A 57 -19.41 2.38 -0.59
C ASP A 57 -19.72 2.05 0.88
N LEU A 58 -18.73 1.57 1.65
CA LEU A 58 -18.88 1.38 3.10
C LEU A 58 -19.15 2.70 3.83
N LEU A 59 -18.47 3.77 3.45
CA LEU A 59 -18.70 5.10 4.02
C LEU A 59 -20.11 5.62 3.69
N ARG A 60 -20.59 5.41 2.46
CA ARG A 60 -22.00 5.72 2.09
C ARG A 60 -22.99 4.94 2.93
N GLY A 61 -22.76 3.64 3.12
CA GLY A 61 -23.60 2.80 3.98
C GLY A 61 -23.65 3.29 5.42
N LEU A 62 -22.54 3.83 5.94
CA LEU A 62 -22.47 4.48 7.25
C LEU A 62 -23.17 5.86 7.31
N GLY A 63 -23.73 6.35 6.21
CA GLY A 63 -24.41 7.65 6.16
C GLY A 63 -23.51 8.83 5.80
N VAL A 64 -22.24 8.60 5.43
CA VAL A 64 -21.37 9.66 4.95
C VAL A 64 -21.88 10.16 3.59
N LYS A 65 -22.07 11.46 3.48
CA LYS A 65 -22.39 12.11 2.21
C LYS A 65 -21.13 12.11 1.35
N VAL A 66 -21.14 11.41 0.23
CA VAL A 66 -19.99 11.28 -0.68
C VAL A 66 -20.37 11.88 -2.03
N GLU A 67 -19.82 13.04 -2.34
CA GLU A 67 -20.03 13.76 -3.59
C GLU A 67 -18.75 13.71 -4.45
N GLN A 68 -18.86 13.18 -5.65
CA GLN A 68 -17.75 13.20 -6.61
C GLN A 68 -17.69 14.57 -7.31
N LYS A 69 -16.63 15.32 -7.08
CA LYS A 69 -16.43 16.65 -7.69
C LYS A 69 -15.75 16.55 -9.07
N SER A 70 -14.89 15.55 -9.25
CA SER A 70 -14.22 15.20 -10.52
C SER A 70 -13.81 13.71 -10.50
N PRO A 71 -13.28 13.13 -11.59
CA PRO A 71 -12.94 11.70 -11.65
C PRO A 71 -12.07 11.20 -10.49
N HIS A 72 -11.20 12.07 -9.93
CA HIS A 72 -10.27 11.73 -8.85
C HIS A 72 -10.43 12.65 -7.63
N SER A 73 -11.56 13.34 -7.48
CA SER A 73 -11.82 14.23 -6.36
C SER A 73 -13.20 14.02 -5.77
N TYR A 74 -13.25 13.87 -4.46
CA TYR A 74 -14.47 13.62 -3.70
C TYR A 74 -14.55 14.54 -2.49
N GLN A 75 -15.75 15.03 -2.21
CA GLN A 75 -16.08 15.69 -0.96
C GLN A 75 -16.87 14.73 -0.09
N LEU A 76 -16.40 14.53 1.15
CA LEU A 76 -17.03 13.66 2.12
C LEU A 76 -17.49 14.47 3.33
N GLN A 77 -18.70 14.17 3.86
CA GLN A 77 -19.21 14.82 5.07
C GLN A 77 -19.87 13.77 5.96
N ALA A 78 -19.33 13.61 7.18
CA ALA A 78 -19.75 12.65 8.18
C ALA A 78 -20.54 13.31 9.31
N ASP A 79 -21.59 14.08 8.98
CA ASP A 79 -22.42 14.84 9.92
C ASP A 79 -23.53 13.98 10.54
N ALA A 80 -23.93 12.87 9.92
CA ALA A 80 -24.96 11.96 10.40
C ALA A 80 -24.57 10.50 10.13
N ILE A 81 -23.94 9.84 11.11
CA ILE A 81 -23.50 8.44 10.98
C ILE A 81 -24.56 7.49 11.51
N ASP A 82 -24.89 6.50 10.68
CA ASP A 82 -25.80 5.39 11.03
C ASP A 82 -24.98 4.21 11.58
N LEU A 83 -24.90 4.12 12.90
CA LEU A 83 -24.24 3.00 13.56
C LEU A 83 -25.01 1.67 13.42
N GLY A 84 -26.31 1.71 13.09
CA GLY A 84 -27.12 0.50 12.82
C GLY A 84 -26.65 -0.25 11.57
N PHE A 85 -25.97 0.41 10.64
CA PHE A 85 -25.39 -0.24 9.45
C PHE A 85 -24.42 -1.37 9.80
N PHE A 86 -23.70 -1.27 10.92
CA PHE A 86 -22.77 -2.31 11.39
C PHE A 86 -23.45 -3.66 11.67
N GLU A 87 -24.75 -3.67 12.01
CA GLU A 87 -25.49 -4.90 12.27
C GLU A 87 -25.98 -5.57 11.00
N THR A 88 -25.84 -4.92 9.86
CA THR A 88 -26.34 -5.43 8.58
C THR A 88 -25.42 -6.54 8.01
N PRO A 89 -26.00 -7.54 7.31
CA PRO A 89 -25.21 -8.51 6.55
C PRO A 89 -24.38 -7.86 5.44
N GLU A 90 -24.82 -6.72 4.92
CA GLU A 90 -24.14 -5.95 3.89
C GLU A 90 -22.81 -5.40 4.39
N PHE A 91 -22.80 -4.73 5.53
CA PHE A 91 -21.57 -4.25 6.16
C PHE A 91 -20.57 -5.38 6.38
N ARG A 92 -21.01 -6.50 6.98
CA ARG A 92 -20.13 -7.65 7.25
C ARG A 92 -19.52 -8.21 5.97
N ARG A 93 -20.33 -8.36 4.92
CA ARG A 93 -19.89 -8.86 3.62
C ARG A 93 -18.82 -7.94 3.00
N ASP A 94 -19.08 -6.65 2.97
CA ASP A 94 -18.25 -5.70 2.20
C ASP A 94 -17.01 -5.27 2.99
N ALA A 95 -17.10 -5.08 4.30
CA ALA A 95 -15.95 -4.83 5.16
C ALA A 95 -14.96 -6.02 5.20
N SER A 96 -15.46 -7.27 5.10
CA SER A 96 -14.61 -8.46 5.04
C SER A 96 -13.85 -8.62 3.71
N ARG A 97 -14.18 -7.85 2.67
CA ARG A 97 -13.51 -7.92 1.36
C ARG A 97 -12.26 -7.05 1.27
N ILE A 98 -12.11 -6.07 2.14
CA ILE A 98 -10.97 -5.14 2.14
C ILE A 98 -10.27 -5.10 3.49
N ARG A 99 -8.94 -5.16 3.49
CA ARG A 99 -8.15 -5.04 4.72
C ARG A 99 -8.26 -3.65 5.34
N GLY A 100 -8.42 -2.62 4.51
CA GLY A 100 -8.54 -1.23 4.94
C GLY A 100 -9.73 -0.94 5.85
N SER A 101 -10.76 -1.81 5.88
CA SER A 101 -11.91 -1.67 6.78
C SER A 101 -11.52 -1.62 8.26
N VAL A 102 -10.37 -2.20 8.65
CA VAL A 102 -9.87 -2.11 10.02
C VAL A 102 -9.63 -0.67 10.49
N MET A 103 -9.39 0.25 9.57
CA MET A 103 -9.14 1.66 9.91
C MET A 103 -10.42 2.46 10.20
N LEU A 104 -11.60 1.89 9.98
CA LEU A 104 -12.87 2.48 10.41
C LEU A 104 -13.04 2.49 11.94
N ILE A 105 -12.36 1.56 12.65
CA ILE A 105 -12.51 1.40 14.10
C ILE A 105 -12.14 2.69 14.84
N ALA A 106 -10.96 3.22 14.57
CA ALA A 106 -10.40 4.32 15.34
C ALA A 106 -11.24 5.61 15.29
N PRO A 107 -11.62 6.13 14.11
CA PRO A 107 -12.41 7.36 14.06
C PRO A 107 -13.82 7.19 14.63
N LEU A 108 -14.44 6.01 14.45
CA LEU A 108 -15.77 5.74 15.02
C LEU A 108 -15.70 5.62 16.54
N LEU A 109 -14.69 4.92 17.06
CA LEU A 109 -14.46 4.80 18.49
C LEU A 109 -14.18 6.17 19.13
N ALA A 110 -13.37 7.01 18.48
CA ALA A 110 -13.02 8.34 18.98
C ALA A 110 -14.22 9.29 19.04
N ARG A 111 -15.15 9.23 18.06
CA ARG A 111 -16.32 10.12 18.03
C ARG A 111 -17.56 9.57 18.71
N TYR A 112 -17.79 8.26 18.62
CA TYR A 112 -19.04 7.64 19.06
C TYR A 112 -18.86 6.67 20.24
N GLY A 113 -17.63 6.41 20.68
CA GLY A 113 -17.33 5.49 21.77
C GLY A 113 -17.58 4.02 21.43
N GLN A 114 -17.93 3.71 20.20
CA GLN A 114 -18.18 2.34 19.73
C GLN A 114 -17.86 2.15 18.25
N ALA A 115 -17.42 0.95 17.90
CA ALA A 115 -17.17 0.51 16.54
C ALA A 115 -17.34 -1.01 16.43
N PHE A 116 -17.44 -1.52 15.20
CA PHE A 116 -17.52 -2.93 14.93
C PHE A 116 -16.55 -3.30 13.82
N LEU A 117 -15.95 -4.50 13.92
CA LEU A 117 -15.05 -5.01 12.91
C LEU A 117 -15.37 -6.47 12.63
N PRO A 118 -15.90 -6.81 11.44
CA PRO A 118 -15.89 -8.17 10.96
C PRO A 118 -14.45 -8.62 10.70
N GLN A 119 -14.21 -9.92 10.65
CA GLN A 119 -12.89 -10.44 10.31
C GLN A 119 -12.45 -9.89 8.94
N PRO A 120 -11.40 -9.03 8.89
CA PRO A 120 -11.03 -8.38 7.65
C PRO A 120 -10.41 -9.34 6.65
N GLY A 121 -10.72 -9.14 5.38
CA GLY A 121 -10.12 -9.86 4.26
C GLY A 121 -8.74 -9.31 3.86
N GLY A 122 -8.42 -9.41 2.58
CA GLY A 122 -7.18 -8.90 1.98
C GLY A 122 -6.34 -9.99 1.32
N ASP A 123 -5.13 -9.63 0.91
CA ASP A 123 -4.22 -10.54 0.23
C ASP A 123 -3.72 -11.66 1.14
N LYS A 124 -3.56 -12.85 0.56
CA LYS A 124 -3.01 -14.02 1.26
C LYS A 124 -1.48 -14.03 1.15
N ILE A 125 -0.82 -13.09 1.81
CA ILE A 125 0.64 -12.90 1.79
C ILE A 125 1.35 -13.37 3.07
N GLY A 126 0.69 -14.18 3.89
CA GLY A 126 1.14 -14.64 5.20
C GLY A 126 0.21 -14.20 6.32
N ARG A 127 0.62 -14.46 7.57
CA ARG A 127 -0.14 -14.04 8.74
C ARG A 127 -0.09 -12.52 8.88
N ARG A 128 -1.26 -11.90 8.93
CA ARG A 128 -1.42 -10.46 9.12
C ARG A 128 -2.28 -10.23 10.36
N ARG A 129 -1.63 -10.28 11.50
CA ARG A 129 -2.29 -10.10 12.80
C ARG A 129 -2.92 -8.71 12.90
N LEU A 130 -3.91 -8.58 13.78
CA LEU A 130 -4.54 -7.32 14.15
C LEU A 130 -4.13 -6.88 15.57
N ASP A 131 -3.29 -7.67 16.22
CA ASP A 131 -2.89 -7.49 17.61
C ASP A 131 -2.38 -6.07 17.87
N THR A 132 -1.52 -5.55 16.98
CA THR A 132 -0.98 -4.19 17.11
C THR A 132 -2.06 -3.11 17.12
N HIS A 133 -3.14 -3.28 16.32
CA HIS A 133 -4.29 -2.37 16.37
C HIS A 133 -5.01 -2.46 17.70
N PHE A 134 -5.27 -3.68 18.16
CA PHE A 134 -6.03 -3.94 19.39
C PHE A 134 -5.26 -3.47 20.61
N VAL A 135 -3.99 -3.85 20.73
CA VAL A 135 -3.13 -3.40 21.85
C VAL A 135 -3.04 -1.89 21.90
N GLY A 136 -2.83 -1.22 20.75
CA GLY A 136 -2.78 0.23 20.68
C GLY A 136 -4.06 0.89 21.16
N LEU A 137 -5.21 0.45 20.68
CA LEU A 137 -6.51 1.00 21.08
C LEU A 137 -6.89 0.64 22.52
N GLN A 138 -6.55 -0.56 23.00
CA GLN A 138 -6.73 -0.94 24.42
C GLN A 138 -5.93 -0.06 25.36
N LYS A 139 -4.70 0.30 25.00
CA LYS A 139 -3.88 1.24 25.78
C LYS A 139 -4.52 2.63 25.89
N LEU A 140 -5.28 3.05 24.86
CA LEU A 140 -6.07 4.28 24.90
C LEU A 140 -7.39 4.14 25.67
N GLY A 141 -7.76 2.93 26.15
CA GLY A 141 -8.96 2.68 26.92
C GLY A 141 -10.09 1.98 26.19
N ALA A 142 -9.84 1.41 25.00
CA ALA A 142 -10.83 0.61 24.28
C ALA A 142 -10.96 -0.81 24.87
N HIS A 143 -12.17 -1.36 24.80
CA HIS A 143 -12.51 -2.74 25.14
C HIS A 143 -12.92 -3.49 23.87
N PHE A 144 -12.47 -4.73 23.74
CA PHE A 144 -12.75 -5.59 22.59
C PHE A 144 -13.46 -6.86 23.05
N ASP A 145 -14.65 -7.12 22.48
CA ASP A 145 -15.44 -8.32 22.70
C ASP A 145 -15.65 -9.01 21.35
N TYR A 146 -15.33 -10.32 21.28
CA TYR A 146 -15.53 -11.09 20.08
C TYR A 146 -16.89 -11.77 20.07
N GLU A 147 -17.77 -11.40 19.15
CA GLU A 147 -19.08 -11.98 18.92
C GLU A 147 -18.96 -13.16 17.96
N ALA A 148 -18.82 -14.38 18.50
CA ALA A 148 -18.56 -15.59 17.70
C ALA A 148 -19.65 -15.87 16.65
N ASP A 149 -20.92 -15.66 17.01
CA ASP A 149 -22.08 -15.90 16.13
C ASP A 149 -22.06 -14.98 14.91
N LYS A 150 -21.58 -13.75 15.06
CA LYS A 150 -21.48 -12.74 13.99
C LYS A 150 -20.09 -12.72 13.34
N ARG A 151 -19.10 -13.42 13.90
CA ARG A 151 -17.69 -13.39 13.49
C ARG A 151 -17.14 -11.95 13.39
N GLN A 152 -17.42 -11.15 14.39
CA GLN A 152 -17.00 -9.75 14.44
C GLN A 152 -16.52 -9.38 15.84
N TYR A 153 -15.73 -8.31 15.91
CA TYR A 153 -15.38 -7.65 17.16
C TYR A 153 -16.31 -6.47 17.41
N SER A 154 -16.89 -6.39 18.60
CA SER A 154 -17.47 -5.18 19.15
C SER A 154 -16.39 -4.44 19.91
N VAL A 155 -16.23 -3.15 19.65
CA VAL A 155 -15.19 -2.31 20.26
C VAL A 155 -15.86 -1.12 20.91
N THR A 156 -15.59 -0.91 22.22
CA THR A 156 -16.22 0.16 22.98
C THR A 156 -15.20 0.95 23.79
N ALA A 157 -15.50 2.23 24.05
CA ALA A 157 -14.73 3.10 24.93
C ALA A 157 -15.69 3.91 25.82
N PRO A 158 -16.33 3.28 26.83
CA PRO A 158 -17.41 3.91 27.60
C PRO A 158 -16.96 5.12 28.41
N GLU A 159 -15.69 5.18 28.80
CA GLU A 159 -15.09 6.33 29.48
C GLU A 159 -14.40 7.34 28.53
N GLY A 160 -14.54 7.15 27.21
CA GLY A 160 -13.78 7.85 26.20
C GLY A 160 -12.32 7.40 26.13
N LEU A 161 -11.63 7.83 25.09
CA LEU A 161 -10.21 7.53 24.90
C LEU A 161 -9.32 8.47 25.70
N LYS A 162 -8.24 7.94 26.28
CA LYS A 162 -7.29 8.67 27.13
C LYS A 162 -5.87 8.53 26.57
N GLY A 163 -5.16 9.64 26.48
CA GLY A 163 -3.77 9.68 26.07
C GLY A 163 -2.86 8.82 26.94
N THR A 164 -1.87 8.19 26.35
CA THR A 164 -0.97 7.25 27.00
C THR A 164 0.37 7.17 26.29
N TYR A 165 1.36 6.57 26.93
CA TYR A 165 2.58 6.11 26.27
C TYR A 165 2.35 4.71 25.69
N LEU A 166 2.68 4.56 24.43
CA LEU A 166 2.55 3.31 23.68
C LEU A 166 3.87 2.98 22.97
N LEU A 167 4.49 1.85 23.31
CA LEU A 167 5.49 1.20 22.48
C LEU A 167 4.77 0.16 21.62
N MET A 168 4.78 0.36 20.30
CA MET A 168 4.21 -0.61 19.36
C MET A 168 5.11 -1.83 19.24
N ASP A 169 4.53 -3.01 19.29
CA ASP A 169 5.22 -4.30 19.21
C ASP A 169 5.83 -4.57 17.83
N GLU A 170 5.26 -3.96 16.79
CA GLU A 170 5.79 -3.94 15.42
C GLU A 170 5.58 -2.59 14.75
N ILE A 171 6.40 -2.27 13.74
CA ILE A 171 6.22 -1.08 12.91
C ILE A 171 5.06 -1.34 11.91
N SER A 172 3.84 -1.18 12.38
CA SER A 172 2.63 -1.41 11.59
C SER A 172 2.09 -0.12 11.02
N VAL A 173 2.01 -0.03 9.68
CA VAL A 173 1.44 1.13 8.97
C VAL A 173 -0.01 1.39 9.39
N THR A 174 -0.86 0.38 9.24
CA THR A 174 -2.29 0.51 9.55
C THR A 174 -2.56 0.58 11.06
N GLY A 175 -1.72 -0.06 11.87
CA GLY A 175 -1.74 0.06 13.33
C GLY A 175 -1.43 1.48 13.78
N THR A 176 -0.34 2.08 13.24
CA THR A 176 0.01 3.47 13.50
C THR A 176 -1.11 4.41 13.09
N ALA A 177 -1.66 4.25 11.87
CA ALA A 177 -2.76 5.08 11.38
C ALA A 177 -3.99 5.02 12.31
N ASN A 178 -4.38 3.83 12.77
CA ASN A 178 -5.48 3.67 13.71
C ASN A 178 -5.21 4.37 15.04
N VAL A 179 -4.03 4.15 15.62
CA VAL A 179 -3.71 4.79 16.92
C VAL A 179 -3.65 6.30 16.79
N VAL A 180 -3.07 6.83 15.70
CA VAL A 180 -3.07 8.29 15.42
C VAL A 180 -4.48 8.84 15.32
N MET A 181 -5.36 8.20 14.51
CA MET A 181 -6.76 8.64 14.36
C MET A 181 -7.55 8.58 15.67
N ALA A 182 -7.26 7.63 16.55
CA ALA A 182 -7.87 7.56 17.87
C ALA A 182 -7.31 8.63 18.83
N ALA A 183 -6.00 8.85 18.79
CA ALA A 183 -5.29 9.74 19.72
C ALA A 183 -5.61 11.22 19.51
N VAL A 184 -5.91 11.65 18.28
CA VAL A 184 -6.18 13.09 18.00
C VAL A 184 -7.42 13.63 18.71
N LEU A 185 -8.36 12.77 19.12
CA LEU A 185 -9.53 13.13 19.92
C LEU A 185 -9.51 12.53 21.34
N ALA A 186 -8.44 11.83 21.72
CA ALA A 186 -8.29 11.27 23.05
C ALA A 186 -7.95 12.36 24.08
N LYS A 187 -8.44 12.22 25.31
CA LYS A 187 -8.17 13.20 26.37
C LYS A 187 -6.72 13.09 26.85
N GLY A 188 -5.95 14.17 26.73
CA GLY A 188 -4.55 14.25 27.17
C GLY A 188 -3.56 13.99 26.04
N THR A 189 -2.35 13.57 26.36
CA THR A 189 -1.25 13.40 25.41
C THR A 189 -0.97 11.91 25.17
N THR A 190 -0.84 11.52 23.91
CA THR A 190 -0.41 10.19 23.49
C THR A 190 1.00 10.26 22.89
N GLN A 191 1.88 9.38 23.34
CA GLN A 191 3.17 9.17 22.70
C GLN A 191 3.19 7.77 22.08
N ILE A 192 3.46 7.71 20.78
CA ILE A 192 3.56 6.45 20.03
C ILE A 192 5.02 6.27 19.66
N TYR A 193 5.68 5.30 20.26
CA TYR A 193 7.05 4.91 19.92
C TYR A 193 7.03 3.65 19.05
N ASN A 194 7.97 3.53 18.15
CA ASN A 194 8.03 2.50 17.10
C ASN A 194 6.88 2.65 16.07
N ALA A 195 6.44 3.89 15.84
CA ALA A 195 5.44 4.23 14.84
C ALA A 195 5.97 4.01 13.42
N ALA A 196 5.12 3.60 12.50
CA ALA A 196 5.40 3.63 11.08
C ALA A 196 5.51 5.08 10.58
N CYS A 197 6.46 5.34 9.67
CA CYS A 197 6.73 6.70 9.17
C CYS A 197 6.82 6.78 7.63
N GLU A 198 6.16 5.87 6.93
CA GLU A 198 5.99 5.91 5.48
C GLU A 198 5.35 7.22 5.04
N PRO A 199 5.64 7.72 3.81
CA PRO A 199 5.09 8.98 3.30
C PRO A 199 3.58 9.09 3.46
N TYR A 200 2.82 8.03 3.20
CA TYR A 200 1.36 8.03 3.34
C TYR A 200 0.88 8.11 4.80
N VAL A 201 1.64 7.63 5.79
CA VAL A 201 1.35 7.85 7.22
C VAL A 201 1.64 9.29 7.60
N GLN A 202 2.74 9.86 7.07
CA GLN A 202 3.06 11.27 7.25
C GLN A 202 1.95 12.16 6.68
N GLN A 203 1.40 11.82 5.51
CA GLN A 203 0.31 12.58 4.88
C GLN A 203 -0.98 12.50 5.70
N LEU A 204 -1.33 11.35 6.26
CA LEU A 204 -2.43 11.25 7.21
C LEU A 204 -2.22 12.23 8.39
N CYS A 205 -1.04 12.22 9.00
CA CYS A 205 -0.73 13.14 10.11
C CYS A 205 -0.82 14.61 9.67
N ARG A 206 -0.29 14.97 8.49
CA ARG A 206 -0.36 16.35 7.95
C ARG A 206 -1.80 16.77 7.67
N MET A 207 -2.62 15.89 7.09
CA MET A 207 -4.04 16.15 6.90
C MET A 207 -4.74 16.40 8.25
N LEU A 208 -4.49 15.58 9.25
CA LEU A 208 -5.05 15.76 10.58
C LEU A 208 -4.61 17.08 11.22
N VAL A 209 -3.34 17.49 11.05
CA VAL A 209 -2.85 18.81 11.50
C VAL A 209 -3.59 19.95 10.79
N GLN A 210 -3.83 19.84 9.47
CA GLN A 210 -4.65 20.81 8.74
C GLN A 210 -6.11 20.87 9.28
N MET A 211 -6.62 19.75 9.76
CA MET A 211 -7.93 19.66 10.43
C MET A 211 -7.93 20.23 11.86
N GLY A 212 -6.78 20.59 12.41
CA GLY A 212 -6.64 21.17 13.74
C GLY A 212 -6.03 20.26 14.80
N ALA A 213 -5.57 19.05 14.45
CA ALA A 213 -4.85 18.18 15.37
C ALA A 213 -3.46 18.72 15.70
N LYS A 214 -2.95 18.35 16.88
CA LYS A 214 -1.63 18.71 17.37
C LYS A 214 -0.76 17.45 17.37
N ILE A 215 0.12 17.33 16.38
CA ILE A 215 0.99 16.17 16.16
C ILE A 215 2.41 16.65 15.96
N GLU A 216 3.33 16.14 16.77
CA GLU A 216 4.77 16.35 16.65
C GLU A 216 5.47 15.03 16.25
N GLY A 217 6.66 15.15 15.66
CA GLY A 217 7.47 13.99 15.25
C GLY A 217 7.07 13.35 13.92
N ILE A 218 6.25 14.01 13.09
CA ILE A 218 5.84 13.51 11.78
C ILE A 218 7.09 13.18 10.93
N GLY A 219 7.15 11.95 10.43
CA GLY A 219 8.29 11.44 9.66
C GLY A 219 9.35 10.74 10.52
N SER A 220 9.13 10.64 11.84
CA SER A 220 9.95 9.84 12.74
C SER A 220 9.17 8.65 13.30
N ASN A 221 9.85 7.76 14.01
CA ASN A 221 9.24 6.62 14.68
C ASN A 221 8.68 6.97 16.08
N LEU A 222 8.74 8.24 16.48
CA LEU A 222 8.16 8.75 17.73
C LEU A 222 7.20 9.89 17.41
N LEU A 223 5.91 9.64 17.61
CA LEU A 223 4.87 10.65 17.47
C LEU A 223 4.38 11.09 18.85
N THR A 224 4.19 12.39 19.03
CA THR A 224 3.53 12.96 20.21
C THR A 224 2.27 13.68 19.75
N ILE A 225 1.11 13.28 20.28
CA ILE A 225 -0.21 13.76 19.89
C ILE A 225 -0.91 14.33 21.12
N GLU A 226 -1.22 15.62 21.09
CA GLU A 226 -2.11 16.23 22.09
C GLU A 226 -3.54 16.19 21.56
N GLY A 227 -4.41 15.49 22.26
CA GLY A 227 -5.81 15.35 21.87
C GLY A 227 -6.55 16.69 21.90
N VAL A 228 -7.43 16.88 20.91
CA VAL A 228 -8.27 18.08 20.76
C VAL A 228 -9.75 17.72 20.91
N ASN A 229 -10.59 18.71 21.19
CA ASN A 229 -12.02 18.47 21.39
C ASN A 229 -12.78 18.21 20.08
N GLU A 230 -12.31 18.80 18.98
CA GLU A 230 -12.93 18.68 17.65
C GLU A 230 -11.88 18.88 16.56
N LEU A 231 -12.17 18.33 15.39
CA LEU A 231 -11.43 18.57 14.15
C LEU A 231 -12.34 19.26 13.13
N LYS A 232 -11.75 20.06 12.25
CA LYS A 232 -12.44 20.82 11.20
C LYS A 232 -12.30 20.14 9.84
N GLY A 233 -13.08 20.61 8.86
CA GLY A 233 -12.93 20.23 7.49
C GLY A 233 -11.60 20.71 6.89
N THR A 234 -11.18 20.08 5.79
CA THR A 234 -9.96 20.44 5.07
C THR A 234 -10.04 20.02 3.61
N GLU A 235 -9.09 20.52 2.81
CA GLU A 235 -8.78 20.00 1.49
C GLU A 235 -7.43 19.31 1.53
N HIS A 236 -7.36 18.08 1.01
CA HIS A 236 -6.13 17.30 0.99
C HIS A 236 -5.93 16.65 -0.38
N ARG A 237 -4.70 16.78 -0.91
CA ARG A 237 -4.29 16.11 -2.14
C ARG A 237 -3.36 14.95 -1.81
N LEU A 238 -3.75 13.74 -2.22
CA LEU A 238 -2.95 12.54 -2.03
C LEU A 238 -1.66 12.60 -2.85
N LEU A 239 -0.60 12.02 -2.30
CA LEU A 239 0.64 11.77 -3.04
C LEU A 239 0.40 10.80 -4.21
N PRO A 240 1.20 10.88 -5.28
CA PRO A 240 1.25 9.82 -6.27
C PRO A 240 1.72 8.51 -5.61
N ASP A 241 1.24 7.38 -6.12
CA ASP A 241 1.58 6.07 -5.54
C ASP A 241 3.04 5.69 -5.88
N MET A 242 3.90 5.69 -4.87
CA MET A 242 5.32 5.31 -5.02
C MET A 242 5.50 3.86 -5.49
N ILE A 243 4.50 2.99 -5.25
CA ILE A 243 4.54 1.60 -5.69
C ILE A 243 4.24 1.52 -7.20
N GLU A 244 3.28 2.31 -7.66
CA GLU A 244 2.98 2.44 -9.08
C GLU A 244 4.19 3.03 -9.84
N ILE A 245 4.83 4.08 -9.27
CA ILE A 245 6.07 4.66 -9.82
C ILE A 245 7.16 3.61 -9.96
N GLY A 246 7.46 2.84 -8.90
CA GLY A 246 8.43 1.76 -8.95
C GLY A 246 8.07 0.67 -9.97
N SER A 247 6.78 0.37 -10.13
CA SER A 247 6.29 -0.57 -11.13
C SER A 247 6.51 -0.07 -12.56
N PHE A 248 6.30 1.24 -12.81
CA PHE A 248 6.58 1.85 -14.12
C PHE A 248 8.07 1.90 -14.45
N ILE A 249 8.94 2.14 -13.44
CA ILE A 249 10.39 2.02 -13.62
C ILE A 249 10.74 0.58 -14.04
N GLY A 250 10.20 -0.40 -13.34
CA GLY A 250 10.39 -1.82 -13.65
C GLY A 250 9.86 -2.19 -15.03
N LEU A 251 8.69 -1.68 -15.42
CA LEU A 251 8.09 -1.88 -16.73
C LEU A 251 9.01 -1.34 -17.84
N ALA A 252 9.46 -0.09 -17.71
CA ALA A 252 10.34 0.55 -18.70
C ALA A 252 11.64 -0.23 -18.87
N ALA A 253 12.27 -0.65 -17.76
CA ALA A 253 13.48 -1.45 -17.78
C ALA A 253 13.26 -2.81 -18.47
N MET A 254 12.20 -3.54 -18.12
CA MET A 254 11.91 -4.88 -18.67
C MET A 254 11.58 -4.85 -20.16
N THR A 255 10.84 -3.86 -20.63
CA THR A 255 10.39 -3.74 -22.01
C THR A 255 11.32 -2.92 -22.91
N GLN A 256 12.49 -2.50 -22.42
CA GLN A 256 13.45 -1.65 -23.15
C GLN A 256 12.80 -0.36 -23.69
N SER A 257 12.03 0.28 -22.85
CA SER A 257 11.17 1.42 -23.18
C SER A 257 11.81 2.76 -22.82
N ASP A 258 11.33 3.86 -23.44
CA ASP A 258 11.63 5.23 -23.03
C ASP A 258 10.35 5.86 -22.48
N ILE A 259 10.24 5.87 -21.14
CA ILE A 259 9.04 6.33 -20.45
C ILE A 259 9.41 7.48 -19.52
N THR A 260 8.57 8.52 -19.49
CA THR A 260 8.63 9.59 -18.50
C THR A 260 7.46 9.50 -17.54
N ILE A 261 7.75 9.33 -16.26
CA ILE A 261 6.78 9.39 -15.17
C ILE A 261 6.65 10.86 -14.76
N LYS A 262 5.44 11.41 -14.86
CA LYS A 262 5.14 12.81 -14.52
C LYS A 262 4.68 12.94 -13.07
N ASP A 263 4.96 14.08 -12.45
CA ASP A 263 4.49 14.43 -11.10
C ASP A 263 4.82 13.34 -10.05
N ALA A 264 6.05 12.81 -10.10
CA ALA A 264 6.46 11.66 -9.30
C ALA A 264 6.68 11.97 -7.81
N ARG A 265 6.72 13.26 -7.40
CA ARG A 265 7.07 13.68 -6.04
C ARG A 265 8.33 12.99 -5.54
N ILE A 266 9.43 13.25 -6.24
CA ILE A 266 10.74 12.60 -6.04
C ILE A 266 11.21 12.72 -4.60
N ASP A 267 10.92 13.85 -3.95
CA ASP A 267 11.21 14.11 -2.53
C ASP A 267 10.55 13.10 -1.56
N GLN A 268 9.52 12.37 -2.01
CA GLN A 268 8.78 11.40 -1.21
C GLN A 268 9.12 9.93 -1.54
N LEU A 269 10.03 9.68 -2.48
CA LEU A 269 10.36 8.31 -2.92
C LEU A 269 11.42 7.60 -2.07
N GLY A 270 12.13 8.35 -1.20
CA GLY A 270 13.17 7.80 -0.32
C GLY A 270 14.22 6.98 -1.08
N ILE A 271 14.44 5.75 -0.65
CA ILE A 271 15.47 4.85 -1.21
C ILE A 271 15.06 4.22 -2.57
N ILE A 272 13.81 4.37 -3.01
CA ILE A 272 13.30 3.67 -4.21
C ILE A 272 14.18 3.94 -5.44
N PRO A 273 14.45 5.19 -5.84
CA PRO A 273 15.29 5.45 -7.03
C PRO A 273 16.66 4.78 -6.92
N THR A 274 17.34 4.95 -5.80
CA THR A 274 18.68 4.36 -5.58
C THR A 274 18.66 2.83 -5.66
N ALA A 275 17.60 2.18 -5.20
CA ALA A 275 17.46 0.72 -5.32
C ALA A 275 17.40 0.28 -6.78
N PHE A 276 16.67 1.02 -7.64
CA PHE A 276 16.64 0.74 -9.09
C PHE A 276 17.97 1.06 -9.78
N GLU A 277 18.64 2.16 -9.42
CA GLU A 277 19.97 2.50 -9.95
C GLU A 277 21.02 1.42 -9.59
N ARG A 278 20.94 0.83 -8.41
CA ARG A 278 21.78 -0.31 -8.03
C ARG A 278 21.51 -1.57 -8.84
N MET A 279 20.33 -1.71 -9.42
CA MET A 279 20.02 -2.75 -10.41
C MET A 279 20.58 -2.43 -11.81
N GLY A 280 21.22 -1.25 -11.99
CA GLY A 280 21.76 -0.77 -13.24
C GLY A 280 20.79 -0.01 -14.14
N ILE A 281 19.62 0.35 -13.60
CA ILE A 281 18.61 1.12 -14.34
C ILE A 281 18.95 2.61 -14.24
N LYS A 282 19.02 3.28 -15.38
CA LYS A 282 19.26 4.72 -15.46
C LYS A 282 17.97 5.48 -15.20
N LEU A 283 18.05 6.50 -14.37
CA LEU A 283 16.97 7.41 -14.06
C LEU A 283 17.45 8.84 -14.31
N ASP A 284 16.77 9.57 -15.19
CA ASP A 284 17.01 10.98 -15.43
C ASP A 284 15.93 11.80 -14.72
N PHE A 285 16.34 12.74 -13.86
CA PHE A 285 15.42 13.57 -13.08
C PHE A 285 15.29 14.94 -13.69
N GLU A 286 14.06 15.36 -14.05
CA GLU A 286 13.73 16.65 -14.62
C GLU A 286 12.62 17.32 -13.81
N GLY A 287 12.98 18.17 -12.85
CA GLY A 287 12.03 18.70 -11.87
C GLY A 287 11.42 17.55 -11.06
N ASP A 288 10.10 17.42 -11.11
CA ASP A 288 9.37 16.36 -10.41
C ASP A 288 9.04 15.16 -11.32
N ASN A 289 9.71 15.05 -12.48
CA ASN A 289 9.53 13.96 -13.43
C ASN A 289 10.72 13.01 -13.39
N ILE A 290 10.47 11.73 -13.66
CA ILE A 290 11.49 10.68 -13.79
C ILE A 290 11.40 10.13 -15.19
N ARG A 291 12.46 10.33 -16.01
CA ARG A 291 12.60 9.65 -17.28
C ARG A 291 13.44 8.40 -17.10
N ILE A 292 12.95 7.30 -17.63
CA ILE A 292 13.66 6.04 -17.74
C ILE A 292 14.05 5.90 -19.21
N PRO A 293 15.31 6.22 -19.61
CA PRO A 293 15.73 6.12 -20.99
C PRO A 293 15.83 4.65 -21.41
N GLN A 294 15.61 4.38 -22.68
CA GLN A 294 15.79 3.06 -23.24
C GLN A 294 17.20 2.53 -22.96
N GLN A 295 17.29 1.29 -22.46
CA GLN A 295 18.54 0.58 -22.22
C GLN A 295 18.49 -0.81 -22.83
N ASP A 296 19.50 -1.15 -23.67
CA ASP A 296 19.60 -2.50 -24.22
C ASP A 296 19.93 -3.54 -23.15
N THR A 297 20.74 -3.15 -22.18
CA THR A 297 21.14 -3.98 -21.04
C THR A 297 21.34 -3.13 -19.81
N TYR A 298 21.19 -3.73 -18.65
CA TYR A 298 21.52 -3.13 -17.36
C TYR A 298 22.22 -4.18 -16.47
N GLU A 299 23.10 -3.74 -15.57
CA GLU A 299 23.97 -4.61 -14.80
C GLU A 299 23.84 -4.33 -13.31
N ILE A 300 23.59 -5.39 -12.55
CA ILE A 300 23.44 -5.33 -11.10
C ILE A 300 24.80 -4.98 -10.48
N GLN A 301 24.82 -3.96 -9.63
CA GLN A 301 26.01 -3.61 -8.88
C GLN A 301 26.36 -4.70 -7.87
N THR A 302 27.64 -4.86 -7.57
CA THR A 302 28.13 -5.67 -6.44
C THR A 302 28.33 -4.79 -5.21
N PHE A 303 28.49 -5.40 -4.04
CA PHE A 303 29.03 -4.68 -2.88
C PHE A 303 30.48 -4.24 -3.14
N ILE A 304 31.02 -3.35 -2.31
CA ILE A 304 32.36 -2.77 -2.47
C ILE A 304 33.44 -3.87 -2.52
N ASP A 305 33.24 -4.97 -1.81
CA ASP A 305 34.14 -6.12 -1.76
C ASP A 305 33.96 -7.09 -2.95
N GLY A 306 33.09 -6.75 -3.93
CA GLY A 306 32.74 -7.58 -5.08
C GLY A 306 31.74 -8.70 -4.80
N SER A 307 31.24 -8.82 -3.58
CA SER A 307 30.23 -9.85 -3.26
C SER A 307 28.85 -9.54 -3.88
N ILE A 308 28.04 -10.59 -4.04
CA ILE A 308 26.70 -10.50 -4.63
C ILE A 308 25.80 -9.60 -3.78
N MET A 309 25.16 -8.64 -4.44
CA MET A 309 24.23 -7.72 -3.79
C MET A 309 23.01 -8.46 -3.22
N THR A 310 22.59 -8.03 -2.04
CA THR A 310 21.33 -8.44 -1.43
C THR A 310 20.38 -7.24 -1.41
N ILE A 311 19.15 -7.45 -1.90
CA ILE A 311 18.03 -6.51 -1.73
C ILE A 311 17.09 -7.14 -0.74
N TYR A 312 16.72 -6.39 0.29
CA TYR A 312 15.78 -6.82 1.32
C TYR A 312 14.80 -5.70 1.65
N ASP A 313 13.59 -6.09 1.99
CA ASP A 313 12.58 -5.16 2.49
C ASP A 313 12.80 -4.84 3.96
N ALA A 314 12.40 -3.63 4.33
CA ALA A 314 12.42 -3.16 5.70
C ALA A 314 11.35 -2.05 5.87
N PRO A 315 10.90 -1.78 7.12
CA PRO A 315 10.10 -0.60 7.39
C PRO A 315 10.77 0.68 6.91
N TRP A 316 9.98 1.65 6.49
CA TRP A 316 10.46 2.93 6.01
C TRP A 316 11.41 3.61 7.03
N PRO A 317 12.54 4.24 6.59
CA PRO A 317 12.92 4.52 5.20
C PRO A 317 13.66 3.38 4.46
N GLY A 318 13.58 2.15 4.93
CA GLY A 318 14.06 0.98 4.20
C GLY A 318 13.23 0.72 2.94
N PHE A 319 13.67 -0.26 2.14
CA PHE A 319 13.01 -0.58 0.88
C PHE A 319 11.66 -1.26 1.12
N THR A 320 10.63 -0.76 0.45
CA THR A 320 9.25 -1.21 0.65
C THR A 320 9.03 -2.66 0.20
N PRO A 321 8.33 -3.50 1.01
CA PRO A 321 8.01 -4.88 0.63
C PRO A 321 7.14 -4.98 -0.63
N ASP A 322 6.39 -3.95 -0.96
CA ASP A 322 5.46 -3.95 -2.09
C ASP A 322 6.17 -3.85 -3.46
N LEU A 323 7.45 -3.44 -3.50
CA LEU A 323 8.26 -3.41 -4.72
C LEU A 323 9.22 -4.59 -4.86
N MET A 324 9.30 -5.49 -3.87
CA MET A 324 10.22 -6.63 -3.92
C MET A 324 9.96 -7.57 -5.10
N SER A 325 8.68 -7.78 -5.46
CA SER A 325 8.30 -8.57 -6.63
C SER A 325 8.76 -7.93 -7.95
N ILE A 326 8.73 -6.60 -8.04
CA ILE A 326 9.24 -5.85 -9.19
C ILE A 326 10.76 -6.00 -9.30
N MET A 327 11.48 -5.83 -8.16
CA MET A 327 12.93 -6.02 -8.12
C MET A 327 13.34 -7.43 -8.57
N LEU A 328 12.59 -8.45 -8.16
CA LEU A 328 12.84 -9.83 -8.55
C LEU A 328 12.64 -10.01 -10.06
N VAL A 329 11.57 -9.45 -10.63
CA VAL A 329 11.29 -9.56 -12.09
C VAL A 329 12.37 -8.86 -12.89
N ILE A 330 12.76 -7.63 -12.56
CA ILE A 330 13.82 -6.92 -13.31
C ILE A 330 15.17 -7.62 -13.22
N ALA A 331 15.46 -8.29 -12.09
CA ALA A 331 16.69 -9.07 -11.94
C ALA A 331 16.78 -10.20 -12.96
N THR A 332 15.66 -10.76 -13.43
CA THR A 332 15.67 -11.89 -14.40
C THR A 332 16.35 -11.54 -15.72
N GLN A 333 16.29 -10.27 -16.15
CA GLN A 333 16.86 -9.81 -17.42
C GLN A 333 18.13 -8.96 -17.25
N ALA A 334 18.56 -8.68 -16.03
CA ALA A 334 19.80 -7.98 -15.73
C ALA A 334 21.04 -8.82 -16.08
N LYS A 335 22.20 -8.19 -16.16
CA LYS A 335 23.49 -8.89 -16.03
C LYS A 335 23.83 -9.00 -14.54
N GLY A 336 24.41 -10.15 -14.15
CA GLY A 336 24.80 -10.40 -12.77
C GLY A 336 23.77 -11.19 -11.99
N SER A 337 23.97 -11.27 -10.67
CA SER A 337 23.12 -12.02 -9.75
C SER A 337 22.77 -11.18 -8.53
N VAL A 338 21.63 -11.45 -7.93
CA VAL A 338 21.18 -10.77 -6.70
C VAL A 338 20.41 -11.74 -5.82
N LEU A 339 20.60 -11.59 -4.50
CA LEU A 339 19.76 -12.23 -3.50
C LEU A 339 18.59 -11.31 -3.14
N ILE A 340 17.38 -11.75 -3.40
CA ILE A 340 16.14 -11.10 -2.95
C ILE A 340 15.74 -11.72 -1.62
N HIS A 341 15.62 -10.89 -0.59
CA HIS A 341 15.27 -11.33 0.76
C HIS A 341 14.04 -10.60 1.27
N GLN A 342 12.89 -11.26 1.18
CA GLN A 342 11.59 -10.78 1.66
C GLN A 342 11.46 -11.08 3.17
N LYS A 343 11.74 -10.10 4.02
CA LYS A 343 11.75 -10.27 5.49
C LYS A 343 10.38 -10.12 6.14
N MET A 344 9.56 -9.23 5.59
CA MET A 344 8.34 -8.77 6.27
C MET A 344 7.12 -9.67 6.04
N PHE A 345 7.11 -10.49 4.98
CA PHE A 345 5.96 -11.34 4.64
C PHE A 345 6.37 -12.74 4.19
N GLU A 346 5.66 -13.75 4.69
CA GLU A 346 6.04 -15.16 4.54
C GLU A 346 5.73 -15.75 3.16
N SER A 347 4.79 -15.17 2.41
CA SER A 347 4.23 -15.80 1.19
C SER A 347 4.40 -14.98 -0.09
N ARG A 348 5.27 -13.96 -0.07
CA ARG A 348 5.44 -13.04 -1.20
C ARG A 348 6.23 -13.62 -2.38
N LEU A 349 7.00 -14.69 -2.18
CA LEU A 349 7.86 -15.29 -3.22
C LEU A 349 7.21 -16.48 -3.95
N PHE A 350 6.00 -16.90 -3.61
CA PHE A 350 5.37 -18.08 -4.24
C PHE A 350 5.08 -17.92 -5.74
N PHE A 351 5.06 -16.69 -6.28
CA PHE A 351 4.89 -16.47 -7.71
C PHE A 351 6.14 -16.78 -8.55
N VAL A 352 7.28 -17.03 -7.91
CA VAL A 352 8.58 -17.30 -8.55
C VAL A 352 8.50 -18.50 -9.50
N ASP A 353 7.69 -19.51 -9.18
CA ASP A 353 7.49 -20.68 -10.04
C ASP A 353 7.04 -20.27 -11.45
N LYS A 354 6.18 -19.24 -11.56
CA LYS A 354 5.72 -18.74 -12.86
C LYS A 354 6.84 -18.09 -13.67
N LEU A 355 7.74 -17.38 -13.00
CA LEU A 355 8.92 -16.82 -13.67
C LEU A 355 9.90 -17.91 -14.14
N ILE A 356 10.07 -18.98 -13.36
CA ILE A 356 10.86 -20.15 -13.75
C ILE A 356 10.22 -20.82 -14.98
N ASP A 357 8.90 -21.00 -14.99
CA ASP A 357 8.15 -21.52 -16.13
C ASP A 357 8.33 -20.64 -17.39
N MET A 358 8.45 -19.31 -17.21
CA MET A 358 8.77 -18.36 -18.28
C MET A 358 10.23 -18.45 -18.76
N GLY A 359 11.10 -19.18 -18.06
CA GLY A 359 12.51 -19.39 -18.42
C GLY A 359 13.50 -18.57 -17.57
N ALA A 360 13.08 -17.93 -16.50
CA ALA A 360 13.99 -17.26 -15.58
C ALA A 360 14.86 -18.25 -14.81
N GLN A 361 16.09 -17.84 -14.49
CA GLN A 361 17.01 -18.62 -13.66
C GLN A 361 16.93 -18.13 -12.22
N ILE A 362 16.18 -18.83 -11.39
CA ILE A 362 15.94 -18.47 -10.00
C ILE A 362 16.15 -19.70 -9.11
N ILE A 363 16.88 -19.53 -8.02
CA ILE A 363 17.01 -20.52 -6.96
C ILE A 363 16.18 -20.02 -5.78
N LEU A 364 15.05 -20.65 -5.49
CA LEU A 364 14.27 -20.40 -4.30
C LEU A 364 14.95 -21.10 -3.13
N CYS A 365 15.61 -20.33 -2.27
CA CYS A 365 16.37 -20.86 -1.14
C CYS A 365 15.46 -21.30 0.01
N ASP A 366 14.42 -20.51 0.27
CA ASP A 366 13.37 -20.73 1.26
C ASP A 366 12.17 -19.79 0.98
N PRO A 367 11.09 -19.79 1.78
CA PRO A 367 9.94 -18.90 1.56
C PRO A 367 10.25 -17.41 1.53
N HIS A 368 11.40 -17.00 2.08
CA HIS A 368 11.80 -15.60 2.23
C HIS A 368 12.93 -15.18 1.28
N ARG A 369 13.69 -16.12 0.71
CA ARG A 369 14.91 -15.82 -0.05
C ARG A 369 14.93 -16.50 -1.41
N ALA A 370 15.24 -15.72 -2.43
CA ALA A 370 15.45 -16.21 -3.78
C ALA A 370 16.71 -15.57 -4.38
N THR A 371 17.60 -16.40 -4.93
CA THR A 371 18.73 -15.94 -5.73
C THR A 371 18.33 -15.91 -7.18
N VAL A 372 18.40 -14.72 -7.79
CA VAL A 372 18.12 -14.54 -9.22
C VAL A 372 19.44 -14.44 -9.97
N ILE A 373 19.60 -15.26 -10.99
CA ILE A 373 20.71 -15.23 -11.93
C ILE A 373 20.20 -14.56 -13.20
N GLY A 374 20.60 -13.34 -13.43
CA GLY A 374 20.10 -12.54 -14.54
C GLY A 374 20.56 -13.08 -15.89
N LEU A 375 19.64 -13.12 -16.83
CA LEU A 375 19.89 -13.67 -18.18
C LEU A 375 20.67 -12.70 -19.08
N GLY A 376 20.87 -11.44 -18.67
CA GLY A 376 21.58 -10.42 -19.43
C GLY A 376 20.98 -10.20 -20.84
N ARG A 377 19.69 -10.45 -20.97
CA ARG A 377 18.91 -10.44 -22.23
C ARG A 377 19.41 -11.40 -23.33
N LYS A 378 20.32 -12.31 -23.00
CA LYS A 378 20.77 -13.36 -23.96
C LYS A 378 19.63 -14.33 -24.26
N ASN A 379 18.80 -14.61 -23.27
CA ASN A 379 17.58 -15.40 -23.39
C ASN A 379 16.41 -14.56 -22.89
N GLN A 380 15.38 -14.42 -23.72
CA GLN A 380 14.15 -13.72 -23.33
C GLN A 380 13.22 -14.66 -22.57
N LEU A 381 12.42 -14.09 -21.67
CA LEU A 381 11.30 -14.81 -21.08
C LEU A 381 10.31 -15.20 -22.20
N ARG A 382 9.59 -16.29 -21.98
CA ARG A 382 8.56 -16.78 -22.91
C ARG A 382 7.17 -16.57 -22.32
N GLY A 383 6.19 -16.31 -23.19
CA GLY A 383 4.79 -16.22 -22.80
C GLY A 383 4.26 -17.57 -22.29
N ILE A 384 3.44 -17.52 -21.26
CA ILE A 384 2.77 -18.67 -20.65
C ILE A 384 1.35 -18.30 -20.17
N GLU A 385 0.56 -19.31 -19.85
CA GLU A 385 -0.69 -19.15 -19.13
C GLU A 385 -0.44 -19.22 -17.62
N MET A 386 -0.96 -18.23 -16.87
CA MET A 386 -0.73 -18.09 -15.44
C MET A 386 -1.92 -17.42 -14.73
N SER A 387 -1.92 -17.41 -13.40
CA SER A 387 -2.93 -16.74 -12.59
C SER A 387 -2.28 -15.76 -11.63
N SER A 388 -2.86 -14.58 -11.47
CA SER A 388 -2.44 -13.58 -10.48
C SER A 388 -2.75 -14.07 -9.07
N PRO A 389 -1.73 -14.26 -8.18
CA PRO A 389 -1.96 -14.73 -6.82
C PRO A 389 -2.41 -13.61 -5.87
N ASP A 390 -1.90 -12.40 -6.06
CA ASP A 390 -2.18 -11.20 -5.29
C ASP A 390 -1.94 -9.93 -6.13
N ILE A 391 -2.17 -8.76 -5.55
CA ILE A 391 -2.01 -7.45 -6.24
C ILE A 391 -0.59 -7.27 -6.78
N ARG A 392 0.42 -7.46 -5.94
CA ARG A 392 1.82 -7.09 -6.24
C ARG A 392 2.52 -8.10 -7.14
N ALA A 393 2.35 -9.38 -6.86
CA ALA A 393 2.84 -10.44 -7.73
C ALA A 393 2.13 -10.42 -9.09
N GLY A 394 0.82 -10.09 -9.12
CA GLY A 394 0.07 -9.95 -10.37
C GLY A 394 0.65 -8.91 -11.31
N VAL A 395 0.97 -7.71 -10.80
CA VAL A 395 1.62 -6.66 -11.61
C VAL A 395 3.04 -7.05 -12.02
N ALA A 396 3.80 -7.69 -11.14
CA ALA A 396 5.13 -8.19 -11.48
C ALA A 396 5.08 -9.22 -12.61
N LEU A 397 4.12 -10.15 -12.59
CA LEU A 397 3.87 -11.12 -13.66
C LEU A 397 3.39 -10.44 -14.96
N LEU A 398 2.58 -9.39 -14.87
CA LEU A 398 2.18 -8.59 -16.03
C LEU A 398 3.38 -7.91 -16.69
N ILE A 399 4.28 -7.32 -15.91
CA ILE A 399 5.53 -6.73 -16.42
C ILE A 399 6.42 -7.79 -17.06
N ALA A 400 6.54 -8.97 -16.45
CA ALA A 400 7.27 -10.09 -17.04
C ALA A 400 6.64 -10.52 -18.38
N ALA A 401 5.31 -10.62 -18.44
CA ALA A 401 4.58 -10.99 -19.66
C ALA A 401 4.74 -9.95 -20.78
N LEU A 402 4.72 -8.65 -20.46
CA LEU A 402 4.95 -7.55 -21.41
C LEU A 402 6.36 -7.58 -22.00
N SER A 403 7.34 -8.07 -21.26
CA SER A 403 8.72 -8.23 -21.74
C SER A 403 8.98 -9.58 -22.45
N ALA A 404 8.09 -10.55 -22.30
CA ALA A 404 8.29 -11.91 -22.79
C ALA A 404 8.05 -12.02 -24.30
N LYS A 405 8.70 -13.00 -24.93
CA LYS A 405 8.43 -13.35 -26.33
C LYS A 405 7.15 -14.19 -26.41
N GLY A 406 6.23 -13.77 -27.28
CA GLY A 406 4.99 -14.49 -27.56
C GLY A 406 3.82 -13.99 -26.69
N LYS A 407 2.81 -14.85 -26.56
CA LYS A 407 1.55 -14.55 -25.88
C LYS A 407 1.54 -15.13 -24.47
N SER A 408 1.10 -14.33 -23.50
CA SER A 408 0.73 -14.78 -22.15
C SER A 408 -0.75 -14.58 -21.90
N VAL A 409 -1.34 -15.42 -21.05
CA VAL A 409 -2.69 -15.24 -20.51
C VAL A 409 -2.60 -15.20 -19.00
N ILE A 410 -3.08 -14.11 -18.40
CA ILE A 410 -3.06 -13.92 -16.94
C ILE A 410 -4.50 -13.92 -16.43
N HIS A 411 -4.88 -14.96 -15.70
CA HIS A 411 -6.18 -15.08 -15.04
C HIS A 411 -6.22 -14.38 -13.70
N ASN A 412 -7.42 -14.22 -13.13
CA ASN A 412 -7.64 -13.65 -11.80
C ASN A 412 -7.17 -12.19 -11.68
N ILE A 413 -7.32 -11.42 -12.75
CA ILE A 413 -6.83 -10.03 -12.83
C ILE A 413 -7.55 -9.07 -11.88
N HIS A 414 -8.75 -9.43 -11.39
CA HIS A 414 -9.44 -8.64 -10.38
C HIS A 414 -8.60 -8.42 -9.11
N GLN A 415 -7.58 -9.25 -8.86
CA GLN A 415 -6.60 -8.98 -7.80
C GLN A 415 -5.74 -7.76 -8.14
N ILE A 416 -5.41 -7.55 -9.41
CA ILE A 416 -4.64 -6.38 -9.86
C ILE A 416 -5.49 -5.12 -9.70
N ASP A 417 -6.77 -5.14 -10.14
CA ASP A 417 -7.70 -4.01 -10.07
C ASP A 417 -7.98 -3.51 -8.65
N ARG A 418 -7.61 -4.28 -7.63
CA ARG A 418 -7.71 -3.86 -6.22
C ARG A 418 -6.69 -2.80 -5.84
N GLY A 419 -5.62 -2.64 -6.61
CA GLY A 419 -4.52 -1.78 -6.20
C GLY A 419 -3.74 -1.10 -7.32
N TYR A 420 -4.17 -1.26 -8.55
CA TYR A 420 -3.62 -0.59 -9.73
C TYR A 420 -4.71 -0.14 -10.67
#